data_1f9a5018bc280d5d07dad065e3f09b64
#
_entry.id   1f9a5018bc280d5d07dad065e3f09b64
#
_cell.length_a   1.000
_cell.length_b   1.000
_cell.length_c   1.000
_cell.angle_alpha   90.00
_cell.angle_beta   90.00
_cell.angle_gamma   90.00
#
_symmetry.space_group_name_H-M   'P 1'
#
loop_
_entity.id
_entity.type
_entity.pdbx_description
1 polymer ?
#
loop_
_entity_poly.entity_id
_entity_poly.type
_entity_poly.pdbx_seq_one_letter_code
_entity_poly.pdbx_strand_id
1 'polypeptide(L)'
;MTSIALAVALASGAPAQQAPAQQAPIQQPLPRGGFPTGPTARILSFTANPNSIQPGQSVTLEWAVVNADRITLDQGIGIVATRDTRTVTPTVTTTYTLTALGFGGVVSDTRSVTVTVAGTTPAPAESAAASNPLANKPVPRMPDGHPDLNGIYIAPFHSIRLVDKITLKPGAEKYHVGPEYTFSLGEHCLPRGVPDTIGEPYPIQIVETPSLVVILYEAGELFRVIPTDGRPHPKNLDPTWMGNSVGHWEGDTLVVDVTGVNDKVSVGEYRHTTAYHVVERFQRTAYDTLKYSATIEDPNVFAAPWTEVGTFTLHPEWDIQEYICNENNQDYEKLFELHK
;
A
#
# COMPACT_ATOMS: atom_id res chain seq x y z
N MET A 1 -12.36 26.51 83.96
CA MET A 1 -12.88 26.31 82.61
C MET A 1 -12.08 27.18 81.66
N THR A 2 -11.07 26.59 81.00
CA THR A 2 -10.07 27.35 80.22
C THR A 2 -10.35 27.06 78.73
N SER A 3 -10.76 28.07 78.00
CA SER A 3 -11.00 27.98 76.57
C SER A 3 -9.69 28.20 75.83
N ILE A 4 -9.30 27.25 75.01
CA ILE A 4 -8.17 27.33 74.06
C ILE A 4 -8.70 27.78 72.73
N ALA A 5 -8.31 28.98 72.31
CA ALA A 5 -8.59 29.48 70.96
C ALA A 5 -7.51 28.98 69.97
N LEU A 6 -7.95 28.28 68.94
CA LEU A 6 -7.11 27.80 67.85
C LEU A 6 -7.05 28.88 66.75
N ALA A 7 -5.87 29.48 66.53
CA ALA A 7 -5.64 30.44 65.47
C ALA A 7 -5.24 29.67 64.21
N VAL A 8 -6.06 29.80 63.16
CA VAL A 8 -5.75 29.30 61.79
C VAL A 8 -5.01 30.39 61.00
N ALA A 9 -3.75 30.16 60.70
CA ALA A 9 -2.96 31.04 59.84
C ALA A 9 -3.25 30.70 58.36
N LEU A 10 -3.86 31.64 57.64
CA LEU A 10 -4.01 31.58 56.18
C LEU A 10 -2.69 31.99 55.53
N ALA A 11 -2.00 31.04 54.92
CA ALA A 11 -0.85 31.31 54.05
C ALA A 11 -1.34 31.76 52.69
N SER A 12 -1.11 33.01 52.34
CA SER A 12 -1.34 33.57 51.02
C SER A 12 -0.23 33.10 50.07
N GLY A 13 -0.52 32.10 49.25
CA GLY A 13 0.36 31.67 48.15
C GLY A 13 0.31 32.67 47.01
N ALA A 14 1.45 33.27 46.66
CA ALA A 14 1.62 34.07 45.48
C ALA A 14 1.51 33.17 44.23
N PRO A 15 0.92 33.66 43.10
CA PRO A 15 0.85 32.87 41.88
C PRO A 15 2.28 32.69 41.32
N ALA A 16 2.62 31.42 41.00
CA ALA A 16 3.86 31.10 40.31
C ALA A 16 3.83 31.70 38.90
N GLN A 17 4.76 32.58 38.60
CA GLN A 17 5.00 33.08 37.27
C GLN A 17 5.50 31.93 36.40
N GLN A 18 4.74 31.55 35.40
CA GLN A 18 5.17 30.66 34.35
C GLN A 18 6.30 31.34 33.53
N ALA A 19 7.45 30.68 33.47
CA ALA A 19 8.53 31.09 32.60
C ALA A 19 8.07 31.07 31.12
N PRO A 20 8.49 32.01 30.27
CA PRO A 20 8.14 32.00 28.87
C PRO A 20 8.66 30.71 28.22
N ALA A 21 7.81 30.04 27.47
CA ALA A 21 8.19 28.86 26.69
C ALA A 21 9.31 29.26 25.73
N GLN A 22 10.49 28.67 25.88
CA GLN A 22 11.58 28.81 24.93
C GLN A 22 11.10 28.17 23.61
N GLN A 23 10.98 29.00 22.58
CA GLN A 23 10.80 28.52 21.20
C GLN A 23 12.02 27.68 20.85
N ALA A 24 11.77 26.42 20.46
CA ALA A 24 12.80 25.56 19.91
C ALA A 24 13.42 26.26 18.68
N PRO A 25 14.76 26.17 18.48
CA PRO A 25 15.41 26.78 17.35
C PRO A 25 14.82 26.21 16.06
N ILE A 26 14.49 27.11 15.12
CA ILE A 26 14.08 26.75 13.77
C ILE A 26 15.23 25.95 13.16
N GLN A 27 15.02 24.64 12.98
CA GLN A 27 15.99 23.79 12.30
C GLN A 27 16.17 24.29 10.88
N GLN A 28 17.41 24.57 10.51
CA GLN A 28 17.77 24.87 9.13
C GLN A 28 17.40 23.70 8.23
N PRO A 29 16.95 23.95 6.98
CA PRO A 29 16.71 22.88 6.02
C PRO A 29 17.96 22.01 5.90
N LEU A 30 17.80 20.72 6.06
CA LEU A 30 18.86 19.74 5.81
C LEU A 30 19.40 19.93 4.38
N PRO A 31 20.73 19.83 4.16
CA PRO A 31 21.29 19.89 2.82
C PRO A 31 20.60 18.79 1.99
N ARG A 32 20.23 19.12 0.74
CA ARG A 32 19.65 18.22 -0.24
C ARG A 32 20.61 17.04 -0.46
N GLY A 33 20.50 16.03 0.38
CA GLY A 33 21.06 14.72 0.12
C GLY A 33 20.27 14.13 -1.03
N GLY A 34 20.95 13.77 -2.13
CA GLY A 34 20.33 12.94 -3.16
C GLY A 34 19.76 11.70 -2.48
N PHE A 35 18.66 11.17 -3.04
CA PHE A 35 18.06 9.91 -2.60
C PHE A 35 19.16 8.90 -2.28
N PRO A 36 19.15 8.22 -1.12
CA PRO A 36 19.98 7.06 -0.99
C PRO A 36 19.56 6.11 -2.10
N THR A 37 20.35 6.05 -3.14
CA THR A 37 20.24 5.03 -4.15
C THR A 37 20.64 3.73 -3.48
N GLY A 38 19.69 3.12 -2.77
CA GLY A 38 19.79 1.72 -2.42
C GLY A 38 20.17 0.97 -3.69
N PRO A 39 20.92 -0.11 -3.61
CA PRO A 39 21.33 -0.81 -4.81
C PRO A 39 20.10 -1.21 -5.60
N THR A 40 19.99 -0.67 -6.82
CA THR A 40 18.89 -0.92 -7.77
C THR A 40 18.67 -2.41 -7.96
N ALA A 41 17.42 -2.87 -7.87
CA ALA A 41 17.09 -4.25 -8.22
C ALA A 41 17.59 -4.56 -9.63
N ARG A 42 18.29 -5.65 -9.79
CA ARG A 42 18.90 -6.01 -11.06
C ARG A 42 18.82 -7.52 -11.33
N ILE A 43 18.25 -7.85 -12.48
CA ILE A 43 18.26 -9.20 -13.00
C ILE A 43 19.61 -9.45 -13.65
N LEU A 44 20.44 -10.29 -13.04
CA LEU A 44 21.77 -10.65 -13.57
C LEU A 44 21.65 -11.61 -14.76
N SER A 45 20.78 -12.61 -14.61
CA SER A 45 20.49 -13.59 -15.64
C SER A 45 19.02 -13.99 -15.61
N PHE A 46 18.47 -14.29 -16.77
CA PHE A 46 17.20 -14.98 -16.93
C PHE A 46 17.27 -15.76 -18.24
N THR A 47 17.24 -17.09 -18.17
CA THR A 47 17.47 -17.99 -19.30
C THR A 47 16.47 -19.14 -19.32
N ALA A 48 16.26 -19.70 -20.50
CA ALA A 48 15.48 -20.91 -20.72
C ALA A 48 16.35 -21.95 -21.44
N ASN A 49 16.44 -23.15 -20.89
CA ASN A 49 17.23 -24.23 -21.50
C ASN A 49 16.46 -25.56 -21.53
N PRO A 50 16.26 -26.17 -22.71
CA PRO A 50 16.46 -25.57 -24.04
C PRO A 50 15.45 -24.44 -24.32
N ASN A 51 15.79 -23.49 -25.20
CA ASN A 51 14.88 -22.40 -25.59
C ASN A 51 14.00 -22.72 -26.81
N SER A 52 14.20 -23.91 -27.40
CA SER A 52 13.37 -24.44 -28.49
C SER A 52 13.09 -25.92 -28.23
N ILE A 53 11.82 -26.31 -28.29
CA ILE A 53 11.33 -27.63 -27.92
C ILE A 53 10.25 -28.13 -28.88
N GLN A 54 10.00 -29.45 -28.82
CA GLN A 54 8.78 -30.06 -29.36
C GLN A 54 7.63 -29.91 -28.35
N PRO A 55 6.36 -29.92 -28.80
CA PRO A 55 5.21 -29.91 -27.88
C PRO A 55 5.33 -30.98 -26.78
N GLY A 56 5.14 -30.57 -25.51
CA GLY A 56 5.17 -31.45 -24.36
C GLY A 56 6.56 -31.75 -23.79
N GLN A 57 7.64 -31.19 -24.35
CA GLN A 57 8.96 -31.24 -23.75
C GLN A 57 9.12 -30.19 -22.64
N SER A 58 9.93 -30.51 -21.65
CA SER A 58 10.21 -29.63 -20.52
C SER A 58 11.35 -28.66 -20.83
N VAL A 59 11.28 -27.47 -20.25
CA VAL A 59 12.28 -26.41 -20.28
C VAL A 59 12.61 -26.02 -18.86
N THR A 60 13.88 -25.81 -18.54
CA THR A 60 14.30 -25.22 -17.28
C THR A 60 14.50 -23.71 -17.47
N LEU A 61 13.72 -22.93 -16.74
CA LEU A 61 13.96 -21.50 -16.55
C LEU A 61 14.95 -21.35 -15.40
N GLU A 62 15.92 -20.47 -15.55
CA GLU A 62 16.92 -20.17 -14.53
C GLU A 62 17.14 -18.67 -14.45
N TRP A 63 17.23 -18.14 -13.22
CA TRP A 63 17.47 -16.73 -12.99
C TRP A 63 18.35 -16.46 -11.79
N ALA A 64 18.94 -15.26 -11.81
CA ALA A 64 19.64 -14.68 -10.69
C ALA A 64 19.34 -13.18 -10.63
N VAL A 65 18.92 -12.72 -9.47
CA VAL A 65 18.54 -11.32 -9.20
C VAL A 65 19.28 -10.84 -7.96
N VAL A 66 19.64 -9.57 -7.92
CA VAL A 66 20.26 -8.92 -6.76
C VAL A 66 19.49 -7.66 -6.40
N ASN A 67 19.51 -7.31 -5.13
CA ASN A 67 18.92 -6.07 -4.59
C ASN A 67 17.42 -5.94 -4.88
N ALA A 68 16.70 -7.05 -4.92
CA ALA A 68 15.27 -7.07 -5.11
C ALA A 68 14.59 -7.55 -3.82
N ASP A 69 13.55 -6.83 -3.41
CA ASP A 69 12.70 -7.23 -2.29
C ASP A 69 11.65 -8.23 -2.76
N ARG A 70 11.21 -8.09 -4.00
CA ARG A 70 10.24 -9.00 -4.59
C ARG A 70 10.61 -9.34 -6.02
N ILE A 71 10.44 -10.60 -6.37
CA ILE A 71 10.65 -11.10 -7.73
C ILE A 71 9.41 -11.90 -8.12
N THR A 72 8.86 -11.58 -9.28
CA THR A 72 7.72 -12.31 -9.84
C THR A 72 8.05 -12.85 -11.22
N LEU A 73 7.57 -14.04 -11.50
CA LEU A 73 7.63 -14.66 -12.81
C LEU A 73 6.19 -14.90 -13.29
N ASP A 74 5.89 -14.42 -14.48
CA ASP A 74 4.56 -14.51 -15.09
C ASP A 74 4.14 -15.95 -15.45
N GLN A 75 3.12 -16.12 -16.27
CA GLN A 75 2.55 -17.42 -16.69
C GLN A 75 2.05 -18.27 -15.49
N GLY A 76 1.53 -17.61 -14.44
CA GLY A 76 0.96 -18.25 -13.26
C GLY A 76 1.99 -18.84 -12.29
N ILE A 77 3.29 -18.53 -12.45
CA ILE A 77 4.35 -19.02 -11.55
C ILE A 77 4.38 -18.23 -10.24
N GLY A 78 4.15 -16.89 -10.29
CA GLY A 78 4.01 -16.05 -9.11
C GLY A 78 5.33 -15.57 -8.52
N ILE A 79 5.40 -15.43 -7.19
CA ILE A 79 6.59 -14.94 -6.46
C ILE A 79 7.66 -16.03 -6.45
N VAL A 80 8.91 -15.62 -6.70
CA VAL A 80 10.06 -16.52 -6.77
C VAL A 80 11.25 -15.96 -5.98
N ALA A 81 12.16 -16.84 -5.57
CA ALA A 81 13.40 -16.48 -4.86
C ALA A 81 14.35 -15.66 -5.74
N THR A 82 15.33 -15.01 -5.12
CA THR A 82 16.36 -14.20 -5.81
C THR A 82 17.24 -15.02 -6.75
N ARG A 83 17.36 -16.32 -6.52
CA ARG A 83 18.04 -17.28 -7.40
C ARG A 83 17.34 -18.62 -7.28
N ASP A 84 16.87 -19.15 -8.41
CA ASP A 84 16.20 -20.44 -8.45
C ASP A 84 16.11 -20.96 -9.89
N THR A 85 15.56 -22.15 -10.05
CA THR A 85 15.23 -22.79 -11.33
C THR A 85 13.80 -23.30 -11.31
N ARG A 86 13.10 -23.20 -12.46
CA ARG A 86 11.74 -23.71 -12.59
C ARG A 86 11.60 -24.52 -13.87
N THR A 87 11.08 -25.73 -13.77
CA THR A 87 10.73 -26.52 -14.93
C THR A 87 9.33 -26.17 -15.38
N VAL A 88 9.19 -25.88 -16.69
CA VAL A 88 7.93 -25.57 -17.36
C VAL A 88 7.76 -26.44 -18.60
N THR A 89 6.52 -26.70 -19.01
CA THR A 89 6.19 -27.54 -20.18
C THR A 89 5.19 -26.81 -21.08
N PRO A 90 5.62 -25.74 -21.76
CA PRO A 90 4.70 -24.99 -22.61
C PRO A 90 4.28 -25.84 -23.83
N THR A 91 3.00 -25.77 -24.17
CA THR A 91 2.44 -26.45 -25.35
C THR A 91 2.42 -25.58 -26.59
N VAL A 92 2.62 -24.27 -26.42
CA VAL A 92 2.73 -23.27 -27.49
C VAL A 92 3.94 -22.38 -27.20
N THR A 93 4.46 -21.72 -28.23
CA THR A 93 5.53 -20.75 -28.07
C THR A 93 5.12 -19.69 -27.04
N THR A 94 5.87 -19.62 -25.92
CA THR A 94 5.51 -18.86 -24.73
C THR A 94 6.67 -17.94 -24.33
N THR A 95 6.35 -16.68 -24.04
CA THR A 95 7.29 -15.74 -23.44
C THR A 95 7.06 -15.68 -21.95
N TYR A 96 8.12 -15.87 -21.18
CA TYR A 96 8.17 -15.73 -19.72
C TYR A 96 8.82 -14.40 -19.39
N THR A 97 8.24 -13.66 -18.43
CA THR A 97 8.74 -12.36 -17.99
C THR A 97 9.03 -12.39 -16.50
N LEU A 98 10.28 -12.15 -16.15
CA LEU A 98 10.75 -11.99 -14.78
C LEU A 98 10.77 -10.50 -14.45
N THR A 99 10.12 -10.12 -13.36
CA THR A 99 10.09 -8.74 -12.84
C THR A 99 10.70 -8.71 -11.45
N ALA A 100 11.69 -7.85 -11.26
CA ALA A 100 12.35 -7.63 -9.98
C ALA A 100 12.01 -6.24 -9.47
N LEU A 101 11.46 -6.14 -8.27
CA LEU A 101 11.18 -4.89 -7.58
C LEU A 101 12.27 -4.65 -6.55
N GLY A 102 12.85 -3.47 -6.55
CA GLY A 102 13.83 -3.03 -5.55
C GLY A 102 13.16 -2.46 -4.32
N PHE A 103 13.98 -2.03 -3.37
CA PHE A 103 13.56 -1.49 -2.09
C PHE A 103 12.46 -0.43 -2.26
N GLY A 104 11.37 -0.60 -1.51
CA GLY A 104 10.20 0.25 -1.60
C GLY A 104 9.42 0.16 -2.91
N GLY A 105 9.69 -0.86 -3.74
CA GLY A 105 8.97 -1.07 -5.01
C GLY A 105 9.24 -0.03 -6.11
N VAL A 106 10.18 0.91 -5.88
CA VAL A 106 10.38 2.11 -6.71
C VAL A 106 11.22 1.83 -7.96
N VAL A 107 12.10 0.83 -7.91
CA VAL A 107 12.99 0.51 -9.02
C VAL A 107 12.80 -0.94 -9.44
N SER A 108 12.32 -1.14 -10.65
CA SER A 108 12.12 -2.46 -11.23
C SER A 108 13.09 -2.73 -12.38
N ASP A 109 13.59 -3.95 -12.45
CA ASP A 109 14.23 -4.51 -13.65
C ASP A 109 13.32 -5.61 -14.20
N THR A 110 13.18 -5.69 -15.51
CA THR A 110 12.32 -6.68 -16.16
C THR A 110 13.08 -7.34 -17.30
N ARG A 111 13.04 -8.67 -17.36
CA ARG A 111 13.60 -9.46 -18.46
C ARG A 111 12.63 -10.52 -18.93
N SER A 112 12.65 -10.77 -20.24
CA SER A 112 11.83 -11.80 -20.84
C SER A 112 12.69 -12.81 -21.59
N VAL A 113 12.23 -14.06 -21.60
CA VAL A 113 12.79 -15.14 -22.41
C VAL A 113 11.65 -15.87 -23.12
N THR A 114 11.84 -16.16 -24.42
CA THR A 114 10.84 -16.87 -25.21
C THR A 114 11.28 -18.31 -25.41
N VAL A 115 10.39 -19.24 -25.07
CA VAL A 115 10.52 -20.66 -25.39
C VAL A 115 9.72 -20.93 -26.67
N THR A 116 10.42 -21.29 -27.74
CA THR A 116 9.82 -21.63 -29.03
C THR A 116 9.38 -23.09 -29.02
N VAL A 117 8.11 -23.34 -29.33
CA VAL A 117 7.56 -24.70 -29.51
C VAL A 117 7.37 -24.96 -30.97
N ALA A 118 7.99 -26.03 -31.51
CA ALA A 118 7.96 -26.36 -32.91
C ALA A 118 6.54 -26.57 -33.43
N GLY A 119 6.24 -26.03 -34.61
CA GLY A 119 4.93 -26.15 -35.24
C GLY A 119 3.84 -25.23 -34.68
N THR A 120 4.18 -24.35 -33.73
CA THR A 120 3.26 -23.35 -33.21
C THR A 120 3.71 -21.94 -33.63
N THR A 121 2.75 -21.15 -34.11
CA THR A 121 2.98 -19.71 -34.31
C THR A 121 3.16 -19.08 -32.93
N PRO A 122 4.06 -18.10 -32.76
CA PRO A 122 4.06 -17.30 -31.51
C PRO A 122 2.64 -16.78 -31.29
N ALA A 123 2.10 -17.01 -30.12
CA ALA A 123 0.91 -16.27 -29.71
C ALA A 123 1.22 -14.79 -29.97
N PRO A 124 0.33 -14.01 -30.61
CA PRO A 124 0.52 -12.57 -30.68
C PRO A 124 0.90 -12.12 -29.28
N ALA A 125 1.81 -11.14 -29.19
CA ALA A 125 2.10 -10.47 -27.93
C ALA A 125 0.89 -9.60 -27.55
N GLU A 126 -0.27 -10.21 -27.48
CA GLU A 126 -1.28 -9.82 -26.53
C GLU A 126 -0.60 -10.00 -25.20
N SER A 127 -0.64 -8.95 -24.37
CA SER A 127 -0.44 -9.16 -22.96
C SER A 127 -1.24 -10.42 -22.66
N ALA A 128 -0.55 -11.55 -22.52
CA ALA A 128 -1.18 -12.79 -22.18
C ALA A 128 -1.69 -12.60 -20.74
N ALA A 129 -2.86 -12.00 -20.64
CA ALA A 129 -3.85 -12.48 -19.71
C ALA A 129 -3.94 -13.97 -20.10
N ALA A 130 -3.06 -14.81 -19.51
CA ALA A 130 -3.24 -16.23 -19.48
C ALA A 130 -4.74 -16.38 -19.26
N SER A 131 -5.42 -17.16 -20.12
CA SER A 131 -6.84 -17.38 -19.96
C SER A 131 -7.01 -17.80 -18.49
N ASN A 132 -7.28 -16.82 -17.65
CA ASN A 132 -7.32 -17.02 -16.21
C ASN A 132 -8.47 -17.98 -16.01
N PRO A 133 -8.23 -19.24 -15.58
CA PRO A 133 -9.29 -20.21 -15.42
C PRO A 133 -10.36 -19.72 -14.44
N LEU A 134 -10.05 -18.66 -13.69
CA LEU A 134 -10.92 -18.00 -12.74
C LEU A 134 -11.78 -16.90 -13.39
N ALA A 135 -11.38 -16.33 -14.54
CA ALA A 135 -12.09 -15.21 -15.18
C ALA A 135 -13.56 -15.53 -15.57
N ASN A 136 -13.85 -16.82 -15.80
CA ASN A 136 -15.19 -17.26 -16.15
C ASN A 136 -16.01 -17.77 -14.95
N LYS A 137 -15.47 -17.74 -13.74
CA LYS A 137 -16.25 -18.09 -12.55
C LYS A 137 -17.16 -16.92 -12.18
N PRO A 138 -18.39 -17.20 -11.72
CA PRO A 138 -19.25 -16.13 -11.20
C PRO A 138 -18.62 -15.50 -9.96
N VAL A 139 -18.91 -14.22 -9.74
CA VAL A 139 -18.53 -13.51 -8.51
C VAL A 139 -19.23 -14.22 -7.34
N PRO A 140 -18.49 -14.74 -6.36
CA PRO A 140 -19.08 -15.36 -5.18
C PRO A 140 -19.85 -14.31 -4.37
N ARG A 141 -20.86 -14.76 -3.62
CA ARG A 141 -21.67 -13.84 -2.79
C ARG A 141 -21.74 -14.30 -1.35
N MET A 142 -21.80 -13.35 -0.46
CA MET A 142 -22.09 -13.56 0.94
C MET A 142 -23.59 -13.96 1.12
N PRO A 143 -23.95 -14.55 2.29
CA PRO A 143 -25.34 -14.97 2.54
C PRO A 143 -26.39 -13.85 2.45
N ASP A 144 -25.99 -12.61 2.67
CA ASP A 144 -26.83 -11.42 2.56
C ASP A 144 -26.97 -10.88 1.12
N GLY A 145 -26.27 -11.51 0.16
CA GLY A 145 -26.35 -11.23 -1.26
C GLY A 145 -25.29 -10.26 -1.80
N HIS A 146 -24.50 -9.63 -0.97
CA HIS A 146 -23.37 -8.79 -1.43
C HIS A 146 -22.27 -9.67 -2.07
N PRO A 147 -21.42 -9.11 -2.96
CA PRO A 147 -20.25 -9.82 -3.42
C PRO A 147 -19.36 -10.20 -2.25
N ASP A 148 -18.88 -11.42 -2.22
CA ASP A 148 -17.87 -11.88 -1.27
C ASP A 148 -16.52 -11.26 -1.63
N LEU A 149 -16.01 -10.38 -0.77
CA LEU A 149 -14.70 -9.73 -0.94
C LEU A 149 -13.55 -10.51 -0.32
N ASN A 150 -13.81 -11.64 0.37
CA ASN A 150 -12.76 -12.42 1.00
C ASN A 150 -11.68 -12.84 0.00
N GLY A 151 -10.43 -12.75 0.41
CA GLY A 151 -9.29 -13.22 -0.37
C GLY A 151 -8.06 -12.35 -0.25
N ILE A 152 -7.00 -12.79 -0.90
CA ILE A 152 -5.73 -12.07 -0.98
C ILE A 152 -5.64 -11.43 -2.35
N TYR A 153 -5.37 -10.14 -2.36
CA TYR A 153 -5.35 -9.32 -3.55
C TYR A 153 -4.04 -8.55 -3.66
N ILE A 154 -3.61 -8.31 -4.87
CA ILE A 154 -2.50 -7.40 -5.17
C ILE A 154 -2.88 -6.48 -6.32
N ALA A 155 -2.53 -5.21 -6.19
CA ALA A 155 -2.54 -4.28 -7.30
C ALA A 155 -1.23 -4.41 -8.08
N PRO A 156 -1.26 -4.52 -9.42
CA PRO A 156 -0.03 -4.37 -10.20
C PRO A 156 0.63 -3.03 -9.87
N PHE A 157 1.94 -3.01 -9.83
CA PHE A 157 2.71 -1.80 -9.56
C PHE A 157 2.27 -0.66 -10.51
N HIS A 158 2.07 0.53 -9.98
CA HIS A 158 1.50 1.69 -10.69
C HIS A 158 0.08 1.49 -11.26
N SER A 159 -0.67 0.51 -10.81
CA SER A 159 -2.06 0.35 -11.25
C SER A 159 -3.02 1.32 -10.59
N ILE A 160 -2.68 1.83 -9.40
CA ILE A 160 -3.38 2.97 -8.79
C ILE A 160 -2.95 4.22 -9.55
N ARG A 161 -3.91 4.91 -10.11
CA ARG A 161 -3.66 6.07 -10.96
C ARG A 161 -4.64 7.20 -10.66
N LEU A 162 -4.12 8.40 -10.70
CA LEU A 162 -4.90 9.60 -10.61
C LEU A 162 -5.82 9.75 -11.83
N VAL A 163 -7.08 10.06 -11.59
CA VAL A 163 -8.08 10.34 -12.64
C VAL A 163 -8.24 11.84 -12.84
N ASP A 164 -8.32 12.58 -11.76
CA ASP A 164 -8.56 14.01 -11.76
C ASP A 164 -7.25 14.81 -11.59
N LYS A 165 -7.24 16.02 -12.10
CA LYS A 165 -6.12 16.93 -11.84
C LYS A 165 -6.23 17.50 -10.43
N ILE A 166 -5.18 17.31 -9.62
CA ILE A 166 -5.07 17.95 -8.31
C ILE A 166 -4.85 19.45 -8.48
N THR A 167 -5.69 20.24 -7.83
CA THR A 167 -5.58 21.69 -7.82
C THR A 167 -5.65 22.21 -6.39
N LEU A 168 -4.60 22.91 -5.96
CA LEU A 168 -4.57 23.51 -4.63
C LEU A 168 -5.41 24.79 -4.58
N LYS A 169 -5.94 25.09 -3.40
CA LYS A 169 -6.49 26.42 -3.12
C LYS A 169 -5.38 27.46 -3.08
N PRO A 170 -5.67 28.73 -3.42
CA PRO A 170 -4.73 29.82 -3.23
C PRO A 170 -4.24 29.90 -1.78
N GLY A 171 -2.91 29.91 -1.56
CA GLY A 171 -2.30 29.92 -0.23
C GLY A 171 -2.14 28.54 0.41
N ALA A 172 -2.50 27.47 -0.28
CA ALA A 172 -2.31 26.06 0.16
C ALA A 172 -1.00 25.43 -0.36
N GLU A 173 -0.15 26.17 -1.05
CA GLU A 173 1.12 25.69 -1.64
C GLU A 173 2.06 25.09 -0.58
N LYS A 174 1.97 25.55 0.66
CA LYS A 174 2.72 25.01 1.81
C LYS A 174 2.42 23.56 2.15
N TYR A 175 1.29 23.01 1.67
CA TYR A 175 0.94 21.63 1.87
C TYR A 175 1.58 20.69 0.84
N HIS A 176 2.14 21.22 -0.25
CA HIS A 176 2.91 20.41 -1.19
C HIS A 176 4.29 20.12 -0.59
N VAL A 177 4.55 18.87 -0.30
CA VAL A 177 5.79 18.41 0.37
C VAL A 177 6.70 17.62 -0.55
N GLY A 178 6.22 17.25 -1.73
CA GLY A 178 6.96 16.44 -2.70
C GLY A 178 7.00 14.96 -2.36
N PRO A 179 7.47 14.13 -3.30
CA PRO A 179 7.51 12.69 -3.16
C PRO A 179 8.45 12.22 -2.04
N GLU A 180 9.50 12.98 -1.74
CA GLU A 180 10.51 12.65 -0.74
C GLU A 180 9.89 12.46 0.66
N TYR A 181 8.87 13.23 0.99
CA TYR A 181 8.20 13.10 2.28
C TYR A 181 7.47 11.75 2.40
N THR A 182 6.76 11.36 1.35
CA THR A 182 6.01 10.09 1.32
C THR A 182 6.96 8.89 1.35
N PHE A 183 8.08 8.96 0.63
CA PHE A 183 9.11 7.92 0.67
C PHE A 183 9.76 7.82 2.04
N SER A 184 10.05 8.95 2.67
CA SER A 184 10.62 9.01 4.02
C SER A 184 9.76 8.26 5.05
N LEU A 185 8.44 8.29 4.95
CA LEU A 185 7.57 7.50 5.85
C LEU A 185 7.87 6.00 5.73
N GLY A 186 7.98 5.46 4.52
CA GLY A 186 8.31 4.06 4.27
C GLY A 186 9.72 3.69 4.74
N GLU A 187 10.71 4.54 4.50
CA GLU A 187 12.10 4.34 4.96
C GLU A 187 12.19 4.25 6.49
N HIS A 188 11.29 4.92 7.19
CA HIS A 188 11.20 4.89 8.66
C HIS A 188 10.21 3.84 9.18
N CYS A 189 9.72 2.95 8.32
CA CYS A 189 8.72 1.94 8.67
C CYS A 189 7.43 2.56 9.24
N LEU A 190 7.07 3.75 8.80
CA LEU A 190 5.85 4.44 9.21
C LEU A 190 4.73 4.21 8.16
N PRO A 191 3.47 4.10 8.61
CA PRO A 191 2.35 3.95 7.69
C PRO A 191 2.21 5.14 6.75
N ARG A 192 1.86 4.88 5.49
CA ARG A 192 1.53 5.94 4.52
C ARG A 192 0.11 6.47 4.66
N GLY A 193 -0.70 5.80 5.49
CA GLY A 193 -2.09 6.17 5.72
C GLY A 193 -3.04 5.79 4.61
N VAL A 194 -4.26 6.31 4.66
CA VAL A 194 -5.32 6.06 3.68
C VAL A 194 -5.42 7.26 2.74
N PRO A 195 -5.44 7.04 1.40
CA PRO A 195 -5.50 5.76 0.72
C PRO A 195 -4.13 5.15 0.38
N ASP A 196 -3.02 5.86 0.50
CA ASP A 196 -1.72 5.53 -0.09
C ASP A 196 -1.21 4.11 0.29
N THR A 197 -1.52 3.62 1.50
CA THR A 197 -1.09 2.28 1.95
C THR A 197 -1.64 1.15 1.06
N ILE A 198 -2.82 1.31 0.46
CA ILE A 198 -3.38 0.26 -0.41
C ILE A 198 -2.68 0.16 -1.76
N GLY A 199 -1.99 1.22 -2.15
CA GLY A 199 -1.22 1.30 -3.40
C GLY A 199 0.19 0.73 -3.30
N GLU A 200 0.62 0.26 -2.13
CA GLU A 200 1.92 -0.36 -1.97
C GLU A 200 2.00 -1.69 -2.72
N PRO A 201 3.19 -2.07 -3.24
CA PRO A 201 3.33 -3.27 -4.09
C PRO A 201 3.37 -4.56 -3.28
N TYR A 202 2.52 -4.66 -2.28
CA TYR A 202 2.39 -5.79 -1.36
C TYR A 202 0.96 -6.32 -1.35
N PRO A 203 0.74 -7.60 -1.06
CA PRO A 203 -0.60 -8.14 -0.92
C PRO A 203 -1.39 -7.48 0.20
N ILE A 204 -2.70 -7.42 -0.02
CA ILE A 204 -3.68 -7.18 1.02
C ILE A 204 -4.57 -8.41 1.17
N GLN A 205 -5.00 -8.71 2.38
CA GLN A 205 -6.03 -9.70 2.63
C GLN A 205 -7.30 -9.01 3.11
N ILE A 206 -8.40 -9.27 2.42
CA ILE A 206 -9.72 -8.84 2.87
C ILE A 206 -10.37 -10.02 3.59
N VAL A 207 -10.86 -9.76 4.80
CA VAL A 207 -11.66 -10.69 5.59
C VAL A 207 -13.01 -10.03 5.86
N GLU A 208 -14.06 -10.62 5.31
CA GLU A 208 -15.41 -10.09 5.39
C GLU A 208 -16.32 -10.97 6.26
N THR A 209 -17.13 -10.31 7.08
CA THR A 209 -18.22 -10.88 7.87
C THR A 209 -19.49 -10.06 7.63
N PRO A 210 -20.69 -10.49 8.07
CA PRO A 210 -21.93 -9.72 7.83
C PRO A 210 -21.97 -8.29 8.38
N SER A 211 -21.10 -7.95 9.33
CA SER A 211 -21.11 -6.63 9.98
C SER A 211 -19.76 -5.94 10.03
N LEU A 212 -18.75 -6.55 9.41
CA LEU A 212 -17.37 -6.09 9.53
C LEU A 212 -16.55 -6.53 8.32
N VAL A 213 -15.78 -5.61 7.77
CA VAL A 213 -14.70 -5.90 6.83
C VAL A 213 -13.37 -5.54 7.50
N VAL A 214 -12.40 -6.44 7.42
CA VAL A 214 -11.02 -6.19 7.86
C VAL A 214 -10.11 -6.27 6.66
N ILE A 215 -9.26 -5.27 6.49
CA ILE A 215 -8.18 -5.30 5.50
C ILE A 215 -6.86 -5.43 6.25
N LEU A 216 -6.17 -6.53 6.00
CA LEU A 216 -4.81 -6.78 6.47
C LEU A 216 -3.85 -6.36 5.36
N TYR A 217 -2.83 -5.62 5.69
CA TYR A 217 -1.78 -5.18 4.76
C TYR A 217 -0.50 -5.93 5.11
N GLU A 218 0.09 -6.63 4.16
CA GLU A 218 1.40 -7.26 4.37
C GLU A 218 2.46 -6.20 4.65
N ALA A 219 2.44 -5.10 3.89
CA ALA A 219 3.33 -3.97 4.14
C ALA A 219 3.07 -3.35 5.53
N GLY A 220 4.09 -3.37 6.38
CA GLY A 220 4.07 -2.76 7.70
C GLY A 220 3.16 -3.45 8.71
N GLU A 221 2.64 -4.65 8.41
CA GLU A 221 1.75 -5.45 9.30
C GLU A 221 0.55 -4.64 9.80
N LEU A 222 0.02 -3.78 8.96
CA LEU A 222 -1.09 -2.91 9.28
C LEU A 222 -2.43 -3.63 9.09
N PHE A 223 -3.44 -3.13 9.77
CA PHE A 223 -4.80 -3.57 9.55
C PHE A 223 -5.78 -2.40 9.63
N ARG A 224 -6.91 -2.56 8.96
CA ARG A 224 -8.05 -1.66 9.05
C ARG A 224 -9.30 -2.45 9.40
N VAL A 225 -10.04 -1.95 10.37
CA VAL A 225 -11.33 -2.51 10.77
C VAL A 225 -12.42 -1.56 10.28
N ILE A 226 -13.31 -2.07 9.44
CA ILE A 226 -14.36 -1.31 8.77
C ILE A 226 -15.72 -1.89 9.20
N PRO A 227 -16.36 -1.35 10.24
CA PRO A 227 -17.72 -1.75 10.60
C PRO A 227 -18.69 -1.45 9.45
N THR A 228 -19.56 -2.42 9.13
CA THR A 228 -20.60 -2.30 8.09
C THR A 228 -22.02 -2.42 8.68
N ASP A 229 -22.13 -2.28 9.99
CA ASP A 229 -23.38 -2.41 10.76
C ASP A 229 -24.19 -1.10 10.86
N GLY A 230 -23.82 -0.07 10.10
CA GLY A 230 -24.52 1.22 10.06
C GLY A 230 -24.16 2.17 11.20
N ARG A 231 -23.15 1.84 12.03
CA ARG A 231 -22.68 2.79 13.06
C ARG A 231 -22.01 4.02 12.42
N PRO A 232 -22.19 5.22 13.01
CA PRO A 232 -21.46 6.40 12.57
C PRO A 232 -20.04 6.42 13.10
N HIS A 233 -19.21 7.33 12.58
CA HIS A 233 -17.92 7.65 13.19
C HIS A 233 -18.08 8.11 14.66
N PRO A 234 -17.13 7.78 15.55
CA PRO A 234 -17.08 8.32 16.91
C PRO A 234 -17.00 9.86 16.87
N LYS A 235 -17.72 10.52 17.78
CA LYS A 235 -17.74 12.00 17.86
C LYS A 235 -16.41 12.63 18.24
N ASN A 236 -15.60 11.91 19.05
CA ASN A 236 -14.30 12.38 19.51
C ASN A 236 -13.26 11.38 19.00
N LEU A 237 -12.72 11.62 17.82
CA LEU A 237 -11.67 10.81 17.22
C LEU A 237 -10.31 11.37 17.59
N ASP A 238 -9.46 10.53 18.17
CA ASP A 238 -8.03 10.77 18.20
C ASP A 238 -7.47 10.39 16.82
N PRO A 239 -6.82 11.31 16.11
CA PRO A 239 -6.29 11.02 14.78
C PRO A 239 -5.24 9.90 14.80
N THR A 240 -5.37 8.94 13.89
CA THR A 240 -4.47 7.80 13.74
C THR A 240 -3.85 7.77 12.35
N TRP A 241 -2.84 6.91 12.14
CA TRP A 241 -2.22 6.75 10.83
C TRP A 241 -3.20 6.30 9.74
N MET A 242 -4.09 5.37 10.08
CA MET A 242 -5.05 4.79 9.13
C MET A 242 -6.44 5.43 9.23
N GLY A 243 -6.62 6.42 10.10
CA GLY A 243 -7.91 7.04 10.34
C GLY A 243 -8.93 6.11 10.98
N ASN A 244 -10.18 6.55 11.01
CA ASN A 244 -11.34 5.76 11.38
C ASN A 244 -12.20 5.50 10.16
N SER A 245 -12.55 4.25 9.93
CA SER A 245 -13.32 3.80 8.76
C SER A 245 -14.67 3.28 9.19
N VAL A 246 -15.74 3.64 8.47
CA VAL A 246 -17.06 3.03 8.53
C VAL A 246 -17.52 2.69 7.11
N GLY A 247 -18.18 1.56 6.93
CA GLY A 247 -18.58 1.05 5.63
C GLY A 247 -20.08 0.85 5.52
N HIS A 248 -20.56 0.88 4.29
CA HIS A 248 -21.91 0.45 3.93
C HIS A 248 -21.93 -0.08 2.50
N TRP A 249 -22.94 -0.86 2.17
CA TRP A 249 -23.10 -1.40 0.83
C TRP A 249 -24.02 -0.54 -0.02
N GLU A 250 -23.58 -0.19 -1.23
CA GLU A 250 -24.38 0.40 -2.30
C GLU A 250 -24.50 -0.59 -3.46
N GLY A 251 -25.51 -1.45 -3.44
CA GLY A 251 -25.61 -2.57 -4.38
C GLY A 251 -24.43 -3.52 -4.23
N ASP A 252 -23.64 -3.69 -5.28
CA ASP A 252 -22.46 -4.57 -5.31
C ASP A 252 -21.15 -3.85 -4.93
N THR A 253 -21.22 -2.65 -4.37
CA THR A 253 -20.07 -1.82 -4.01
C THR A 253 -20.02 -1.59 -2.50
N LEU A 254 -18.92 -1.97 -1.86
CA LEU A 254 -18.60 -1.53 -0.51
C LEU A 254 -18.08 -0.09 -0.58
N VAL A 255 -18.77 0.81 0.09
CA VAL A 255 -18.36 2.22 0.24
C VAL A 255 -17.80 2.40 1.65
N VAL A 256 -16.62 2.94 1.75
CA VAL A 256 -15.92 3.16 3.02
C VAL A 256 -15.65 4.65 3.19
N ASP A 257 -16.21 5.20 4.23
CA ASP A 257 -15.99 6.58 4.66
C ASP A 257 -14.83 6.60 5.67
N VAL A 258 -13.85 7.50 5.48
CA VAL A 258 -12.63 7.56 6.29
C VAL A 258 -12.35 8.98 6.75
N THR A 259 -12.26 9.16 8.06
CA THR A 259 -11.91 10.43 8.69
C THR A 259 -10.86 10.23 9.78
N GLY A 260 -10.34 11.30 10.35
CA GLY A 260 -9.42 11.23 11.50
C GLY A 260 -8.06 10.63 11.17
N VAL A 261 -7.59 10.79 9.95
CA VAL A 261 -6.18 10.52 9.60
C VAL A 261 -5.31 11.61 10.22
N ASN A 262 -4.17 11.24 10.81
CA ASN A 262 -3.29 12.22 11.47
C ASN A 262 -2.51 13.06 10.45
N ASP A 263 -2.05 14.23 10.85
CA ASP A 263 -1.35 15.20 10.01
C ASP A 263 0.11 14.84 9.65
N LYS A 264 0.59 13.69 10.12
CA LYS A 264 1.90 13.14 9.75
C LYS A 264 1.85 12.37 8.43
N VAL A 265 0.67 11.96 8.01
CA VAL A 265 0.43 11.31 6.72
C VAL A 265 0.44 12.36 5.61
N SER A 266 0.91 11.96 4.44
CA SER A 266 0.66 12.68 3.18
C SER A 266 -0.21 11.83 2.28
N VAL A 267 -0.93 12.45 1.36
CA VAL A 267 -1.62 11.80 0.27
C VAL A 267 -0.96 12.20 -1.04
N GLY A 268 -0.35 11.25 -1.72
CA GLY A 268 0.56 11.57 -2.81
C GLY A 268 1.68 12.50 -2.31
N GLU A 269 1.77 13.68 -2.91
CA GLU A 269 2.79 14.70 -2.57
C GLU A 269 2.26 15.82 -1.65
N TYR A 270 1.09 15.61 -1.01
CA TYR A 270 0.43 16.67 -0.28
C TYR A 270 0.13 16.27 1.16
N ARG A 271 0.49 17.15 2.11
CA ARG A 271 -0.05 17.07 3.47
C ARG A 271 -1.49 17.56 3.48
N HIS A 272 -2.21 17.21 4.53
CA HIS A 272 -3.60 17.56 4.71
C HIS A 272 -3.85 18.20 6.08
N THR A 273 -5.08 18.63 6.32
CA THR A 273 -5.55 19.17 7.59
C THR A 273 -6.46 18.17 8.30
N THR A 274 -6.99 18.56 9.45
CA THR A 274 -8.01 17.78 10.17
C THR A 274 -9.35 17.66 9.44
N ALA A 275 -9.53 18.44 8.36
CA ALA A 275 -10.69 18.34 7.48
C ALA A 275 -10.52 17.31 6.35
N TYR A 276 -9.44 16.55 6.36
CA TYR A 276 -9.16 15.50 5.42
C TYR A 276 -10.20 14.38 5.52
N HIS A 277 -10.72 14.00 4.36
CA HIS A 277 -11.76 13.00 4.24
C HIS A 277 -11.53 12.18 2.97
N VAL A 278 -11.75 10.88 3.07
CA VAL A 278 -11.62 9.95 1.95
C VAL A 278 -12.87 9.07 1.86
N VAL A 279 -13.38 8.91 0.66
CA VAL A 279 -14.41 7.91 0.37
C VAL A 279 -13.82 6.87 -0.57
N GLU A 280 -13.67 5.65 -0.09
CA GLU A 280 -13.19 4.54 -0.87
C GLU A 280 -14.34 3.66 -1.37
N ARG A 281 -14.16 3.02 -2.52
CA ARG A 281 -15.14 2.12 -3.13
C ARG A 281 -14.44 0.85 -3.59
N PHE A 282 -14.95 -0.29 -3.15
CA PHE A 282 -14.48 -1.61 -3.49
C PHE A 282 -15.58 -2.37 -4.21
N GLN A 283 -15.32 -2.85 -5.41
CA GLN A 283 -16.29 -3.59 -6.20
C GLN A 283 -15.62 -4.83 -6.83
N ARG A 284 -16.04 -6.01 -6.46
CA ARG A 284 -15.62 -7.25 -7.10
C ARG A 284 -16.40 -7.47 -8.39
N THR A 285 -15.78 -7.11 -9.52
CA THR A 285 -16.45 -7.10 -10.84
C THR A 285 -16.33 -8.42 -11.59
N ALA A 286 -15.36 -9.26 -11.20
CA ALA A 286 -15.19 -10.63 -11.67
C ALA A 286 -14.69 -11.51 -10.51
N TYR A 287 -14.62 -12.81 -10.70
CA TYR A 287 -14.16 -13.73 -9.66
C TYR A 287 -12.80 -13.29 -9.06
N ASP A 288 -11.90 -12.86 -9.91
CA ASP A 288 -10.52 -12.52 -9.59
C ASP A 288 -10.21 -11.02 -9.64
N THR A 289 -11.21 -10.18 -9.89
CA THR A 289 -10.99 -8.75 -10.14
C THR A 289 -11.74 -7.89 -9.14
N LEU A 290 -11.00 -7.13 -8.36
CA LEU A 290 -11.51 -6.12 -7.44
C LEU A 290 -11.17 -4.72 -8.00
N LYS A 291 -12.18 -3.95 -8.33
CA LYS A 291 -12.05 -2.53 -8.68
C LYS A 291 -12.01 -1.69 -7.41
N TYR A 292 -11.16 -0.69 -7.44
CA TYR A 292 -10.96 0.26 -6.35
C TYR A 292 -11.03 1.69 -6.86
N SER A 293 -11.59 2.56 -6.07
CA SER A 293 -11.43 4.00 -6.21
C SER A 293 -11.40 4.68 -4.84
N ALA A 294 -10.65 5.75 -4.74
CA ALA A 294 -10.67 6.65 -3.59
C ALA A 294 -10.92 8.07 -4.06
N THR A 295 -11.91 8.73 -3.49
CA THR A 295 -12.14 10.16 -3.66
C THR A 295 -11.64 10.87 -2.42
N ILE A 296 -10.73 11.79 -2.62
CA ILE A 296 -9.98 12.51 -1.59
C ILE A 296 -10.43 13.97 -1.59
N GLU A 297 -10.73 14.47 -0.40
CA GLU A 297 -11.02 15.88 -0.21
C GLU A 297 -10.37 16.44 1.05
N ASP A 298 -9.97 17.67 0.98
CA ASP A 298 -9.63 18.52 2.11
C ASP A 298 -9.97 19.97 1.69
N PRO A 299 -11.09 20.52 2.20
CA PRO A 299 -11.55 21.84 1.79
C PRO A 299 -10.62 22.97 2.20
N ASN A 300 -9.59 22.72 3.01
CA ASN A 300 -8.56 23.71 3.35
C ASN A 300 -7.33 23.62 2.43
N VAL A 301 -7.17 22.52 1.70
CA VAL A 301 -6.01 22.27 0.85
C VAL A 301 -6.38 22.25 -0.63
N PHE A 302 -7.37 21.45 -1.01
CA PHE A 302 -7.75 21.23 -2.40
C PHE A 302 -8.91 22.11 -2.83
N ALA A 303 -8.83 22.61 -4.07
CA ALA A 303 -9.89 23.45 -4.65
C ALA A 303 -11.15 22.62 -4.99
N ALA A 304 -10.99 21.32 -5.25
CA ALA A 304 -12.06 20.35 -5.49
C ALA A 304 -11.59 18.97 -5.02
N PRO A 305 -12.51 18.04 -4.71
CA PRO A 305 -12.18 16.63 -4.55
C PRO A 305 -11.50 16.08 -5.80
N TRP A 306 -10.66 15.08 -5.60
CA TRP A 306 -9.99 14.37 -6.68
C TRP A 306 -10.00 12.87 -6.42
N THR A 307 -9.85 12.08 -7.46
CA THR A 307 -10.06 10.63 -7.41
C THR A 307 -8.87 9.89 -7.98
N GLU A 308 -8.54 8.80 -7.35
CA GLU A 308 -7.66 7.77 -7.89
C GLU A 308 -8.42 6.46 -8.04
N VAL A 309 -7.96 5.62 -8.97
CA VAL A 309 -8.58 4.33 -9.26
C VAL A 309 -7.52 3.25 -9.41
N GLY A 310 -7.89 2.03 -9.07
CA GLY A 310 -7.04 0.87 -9.19
C GLY A 310 -7.79 -0.40 -9.53
N THR A 311 -7.05 -1.43 -9.84
CA THR A 311 -7.57 -2.77 -10.05
C THR A 311 -6.66 -3.75 -9.34
N PHE A 312 -7.24 -4.60 -8.52
CA PHE A 312 -6.55 -5.66 -7.80
C PHE A 312 -6.91 -7.00 -8.39
N THR A 313 -5.94 -7.90 -8.42
CA THR A 313 -6.13 -9.29 -8.84
C THR A 313 -6.13 -10.19 -7.62
N LEU A 314 -7.10 -11.10 -7.55
CA LEU A 314 -7.21 -12.13 -6.52
C LEU A 314 -6.19 -13.24 -6.75
N HIS A 315 -5.51 -13.63 -5.69
CA HIS A 315 -4.58 -14.77 -5.64
C HIS A 315 -5.02 -15.77 -4.57
N PRO A 316 -5.94 -16.68 -4.90
CA PRO A 316 -6.48 -17.62 -3.92
C PRO A 316 -5.45 -18.66 -3.43
N GLU A 317 -4.34 -18.79 -4.14
CA GLU A 317 -3.23 -19.69 -3.83
C GLU A 317 -2.15 -19.05 -2.93
N TRP A 318 -2.32 -17.77 -2.56
CA TRP A 318 -1.37 -17.06 -1.72
C TRP A 318 -1.80 -17.06 -0.27
N ASP A 319 -0.80 -16.92 0.60
CA ASP A 319 -0.95 -16.56 2.01
C ASP A 319 -0.30 -15.20 2.24
N ILE A 320 -0.90 -14.37 3.11
CA ILE A 320 -0.27 -13.13 3.54
C ILE A 320 0.94 -13.47 4.39
N GLN A 321 2.06 -12.79 4.15
CA GLN A 321 3.33 -13.09 4.80
C GLN A 321 3.60 -12.10 5.92
N GLU A 322 4.41 -12.52 6.89
CA GLU A 322 5.00 -11.62 7.87
C GLU A 322 6.02 -10.71 7.18
N TYR A 323 5.90 -9.41 7.42
CA TYR A 323 6.81 -8.41 6.87
C TYR A 323 7.30 -7.47 7.97
N ILE A 324 8.49 -7.71 8.49
CA ILE A 324 9.10 -6.88 9.52
C ILE A 324 9.97 -5.81 8.86
N CYS A 325 9.42 -4.63 8.69
CA CYS A 325 10.07 -3.50 8.01
C CYS A 325 11.45 -3.15 8.61
N ASN A 326 11.62 -3.33 9.92
CA ASN A 326 12.88 -3.04 10.61
C ASN A 326 13.95 -4.14 10.43
N GLU A 327 13.57 -5.35 10.01
CA GLU A 327 14.54 -6.38 9.68
C GLU A 327 15.32 -6.00 8.42
N ASN A 328 16.64 -5.96 8.51
CA ASN A 328 17.53 -5.55 7.43
C ASN A 328 17.37 -4.09 6.96
N ASN A 329 16.64 -3.25 7.70
CA ASN A 329 16.57 -1.83 7.40
C ASN A 329 17.90 -1.14 7.72
N GLN A 330 18.72 -0.92 6.69
CA GLN A 330 20.05 -0.29 6.84
C GLN A 330 19.95 1.22 7.17
N ASP A 331 18.80 1.83 6.95
CA ASP A 331 18.59 3.26 7.21
C ASP A 331 18.20 3.51 8.68
N TYR A 332 17.68 2.49 9.36
CA TYR A 332 17.30 2.59 10.77
C TYR A 332 18.49 2.92 11.70
N GLU A 333 19.66 2.36 11.45
CA GLU A 333 20.88 2.65 12.24
C GLU A 333 21.37 4.09 12.04
N LYS A 334 21.26 4.63 10.82
CA LYS A 334 21.64 6.02 10.50
C LYS A 334 20.77 7.04 11.22
N LEU A 335 19.52 6.71 11.51
CA LEU A 335 18.59 7.57 12.24
C LEU A 335 19.00 7.80 13.69
N PHE A 336 19.53 6.79 14.38
CA PHE A 336 20.02 6.92 15.74
C PHE A 336 21.32 7.73 15.83
N GLU A 337 22.10 7.81 14.76
CA GLU A 337 23.30 8.64 14.72
C GLU A 337 22.98 10.13 14.55
N LEU A 338 21.87 10.48 13.94
CA LEU A 338 21.43 11.85 13.73
C LEU A 338 20.83 12.49 15.00
N HIS A 339 20.54 11.71 16.04
CA HIS A 339 19.96 12.16 17.31
C HIS A 339 20.94 12.09 18.50
N LYS A 340 22.22 11.79 18.25
CA LYS A 340 23.34 11.95 19.21
C LYS A 340 24.05 13.27 18.98
#